data_837952bfc141bbc3021698089d4da451
#
_entry.id   837952bfc141bbc3021698089d4da451
#
_cell.length_a   1.000
_cell.length_b   1.000
_cell.length_c   1.000
_cell.angle_alpha   90.00
_cell.angle_beta   90.00
_cell.angle_gamma   90.00
#
_symmetry.space_group_name_H-M   'P 1'
#
loop_
_entity.id
_entity.type
_entity.pdbx_description
1 polymer ?
#
loop_
_entity_poly.entity_id
_entity_poly.type
_entity_poly.pdbx_seq_one_letter_code
_entity_poly.pdbx_strand_id
1 'polypeptide(L)'
;MADQHLHIVSFDVPSPPNYGGVIDVFYKVKALSELGVKVQLHCFQYGRPKAKELESLCVSVHYYPRHTGKHQLFNSLPYVVLSRRSEALVERLLQDEYPILFEGLHSCYYLGDHRLQGRLRLVRAHNVEHDYYTALAKAEGNAFRRTYFINEARKLQRFEPVLSEADHVLAISPKDEAYFSGHFRSVKHIPAFHACDKVEVPDGLSDFAFYHGALGVAENDQAALYLVRKVFKDLPVKLVIAGSFASGELKREIARAKNVELRENIGTEEIHRLVRQAQVNVLPTFQATGIKLKLLLCLYTGRHVVCNTPMVEGTGLAELCHVHDSPEAMRTSIISCIGKPANGQAIELRARVLEERFSNRRNAEAIVRLLR
;
A
#
# COMPACT_ATOMS: atom_id res chain seq x y z
N MET A 1 -20.38 25.21 5.63
CA MET A 1 -19.63 24.28 6.51
C MET A 1 -18.43 25.06 7.01
N ALA A 2 -18.10 25.01 8.31
CA ALA A 2 -16.88 25.65 8.80
C ALA A 2 -15.68 25.05 8.05
N ASP A 3 -14.68 25.88 7.70
CA ASP A 3 -13.45 25.43 7.06
C ASP A 3 -12.77 24.40 7.97
N GLN A 4 -12.79 23.13 7.57
CA GLN A 4 -12.12 22.07 8.31
C GLN A 4 -10.65 22.04 7.91
N HIS A 5 -9.78 22.22 8.89
CA HIS A 5 -8.33 22.13 8.73
C HIS A 5 -7.80 20.79 9.27
N LEU A 6 -6.75 20.28 8.68
CA LEU A 6 -6.11 19.04 9.11
C LEU A 6 -4.61 19.06 8.82
N HIS A 7 -3.78 18.82 9.84
CA HIS A 7 -2.38 18.48 9.64
C HIS A 7 -2.24 16.99 9.29
N ILE A 8 -1.49 16.68 8.24
CA ILE A 8 -1.11 15.31 7.90
C ILE A 8 0.41 15.19 8.00
N VAL A 9 0.90 14.34 8.90
CA VAL A 9 2.32 14.07 9.10
C VAL A 9 2.69 12.79 8.34
N SER A 10 3.25 12.95 7.16
CA SER A 10 3.63 11.85 6.27
C SER A 10 5.05 11.36 6.53
N PHE A 11 5.22 10.04 6.53
CA PHE A 11 6.52 9.40 6.72
C PHE A 11 7.48 9.57 5.54
N ASP A 12 7.00 9.99 4.37
CA ASP A 12 7.77 10.29 3.15
C ASP A 12 7.03 11.33 2.31
N VAL A 13 7.64 11.84 1.24
CA VAL A 13 6.96 12.68 0.23
C VAL A 13 6.03 11.78 -0.59
N PRO A 14 4.69 11.97 -0.56
CA PRO A 14 3.77 11.02 -1.19
C PRO A 14 3.65 11.15 -2.72
N SER A 15 4.49 11.94 -3.38
CA SER A 15 4.54 12.05 -4.84
C SER A 15 5.93 11.71 -5.39
N PRO A 16 6.04 10.98 -6.54
CA PRO A 16 4.95 10.28 -7.23
C PRO A 16 4.40 9.09 -6.42
N PRO A 17 3.08 8.79 -6.47
CA PRO A 17 2.46 7.69 -5.72
C PRO A 17 2.77 6.34 -6.37
N ASN A 18 3.93 5.75 -6.06
CA ASN A 18 4.48 4.58 -6.74
C ASN A 18 4.72 3.34 -5.85
N TYR A 19 4.44 3.41 -4.53
CA TYR A 19 4.40 2.26 -3.63
C TYR A 19 3.31 2.42 -2.56
N GLY A 20 2.88 1.30 -1.94
CA GLY A 20 1.66 1.19 -1.15
C GLY A 20 1.40 2.32 -0.16
N GLY A 21 2.36 2.62 0.73
CA GLY A 21 2.17 3.66 1.75
C GLY A 21 1.99 5.05 1.16
N VAL A 22 2.81 5.45 0.18
CA VAL A 22 2.68 6.79 -0.43
C VAL A 22 1.46 6.90 -1.34
N ILE A 23 0.98 5.79 -1.92
CA ILE A 23 -0.29 5.76 -2.67
C ILE A 23 -1.45 6.10 -1.72
N ASP A 24 -1.54 5.44 -0.56
CA ASP A 24 -2.59 5.71 0.42
C ASP A 24 -2.57 7.18 0.89
N VAL A 25 -1.40 7.73 1.21
CA VAL A 25 -1.28 9.13 1.63
C VAL A 25 -1.67 10.09 0.52
N PHE A 26 -1.18 9.91 -0.70
CA PHE A 26 -1.43 10.81 -1.82
C PHE A 26 -2.92 10.90 -2.15
N TYR A 27 -3.57 9.75 -2.35
CA TYR A 27 -4.99 9.73 -2.73
C TYR A 27 -5.92 10.09 -1.57
N LYS A 28 -5.49 9.92 -0.32
CA LYS A 28 -6.16 10.45 0.87
C LYS A 28 -6.12 11.99 0.88
N VAL A 29 -4.94 12.59 0.69
CA VAL A 29 -4.79 14.05 0.61
C VAL A 29 -5.67 14.59 -0.51
N LYS A 30 -5.65 13.97 -1.69
CA LYS A 30 -6.50 14.35 -2.83
C LYS A 30 -7.99 14.29 -2.46
N ALA A 31 -8.46 13.17 -1.94
CA ALA A 31 -9.88 12.99 -1.60
C ALA A 31 -10.36 13.93 -0.49
N LEU A 32 -9.53 14.19 0.53
CA LEU A 32 -9.84 15.17 1.58
C LEU A 32 -9.90 16.60 1.02
N SER A 33 -8.97 16.97 0.15
CA SER A 33 -8.97 18.28 -0.53
C SER A 33 -10.22 18.46 -1.41
N GLU A 34 -10.65 17.43 -2.14
CA GLU A 34 -11.87 17.42 -2.94
C GLU A 34 -13.15 17.58 -2.08
N LEU A 35 -13.13 17.17 -0.82
CA LEU A 35 -14.19 17.42 0.15
C LEU A 35 -14.10 18.81 0.82
N GLY A 36 -13.12 19.63 0.43
CA GLY A 36 -12.92 20.98 0.96
C GLY A 36 -12.11 21.06 2.26
N VAL A 37 -11.50 19.94 2.70
CA VAL A 37 -10.60 19.95 3.86
C VAL A 37 -9.33 20.72 3.52
N LYS A 38 -8.95 21.67 4.37
CA LYS A 38 -7.74 22.47 4.24
C LYS A 38 -6.54 21.72 4.83
N VAL A 39 -5.89 20.92 3.97
CA VAL A 39 -4.77 20.07 4.39
C VAL A 39 -3.48 20.87 4.51
N GLN A 40 -2.80 20.76 5.64
CA GLN A 40 -1.41 21.18 5.86
C GLN A 40 -0.55 19.91 5.90
N LEU A 41 0.25 19.68 4.86
CA LEU A 41 1.00 18.45 4.69
C LEU A 41 2.45 18.61 5.18
N HIS A 42 2.89 17.70 6.06
CA HIS A 42 4.23 17.64 6.60
C HIS A 42 4.93 16.37 6.11
N CYS A 43 6.00 16.50 5.32
CA CYS A 43 6.68 15.38 4.68
C CYS A 43 8.11 15.20 5.20
N PHE A 44 8.46 14.00 5.64
CA PHE A 44 9.86 13.65 5.88
C PHE A 44 10.53 13.24 4.58
N GLN A 45 11.58 13.97 4.14
CA GLN A 45 12.27 13.70 2.88
C GLN A 45 13.33 12.61 3.02
N TYR A 46 13.24 11.61 2.14
CA TYR A 46 14.25 10.57 1.99
C TYR A 46 14.36 10.13 0.52
N GLY A 47 15.26 10.81 -0.22
CA GLY A 47 15.51 10.47 -1.63
C GLY A 47 14.41 10.90 -2.62
N ARG A 48 13.30 11.46 -2.16
CA ARG A 48 12.21 11.97 -3.00
C ARG A 48 12.25 13.51 -3.05
N PRO A 49 12.08 14.12 -4.25
CA PRO A 49 12.09 15.57 -4.38
C PRO A 49 10.81 16.20 -3.82
N LYS A 50 10.84 17.50 -3.65
CA LYS A 50 9.63 18.31 -3.45
C LYS A 50 8.71 18.18 -4.67
N ALA A 51 7.41 18.16 -4.46
CA ALA A 51 6.44 17.91 -5.53
C ALA A 51 5.40 19.03 -5.63
N LYS A 52 5.41 19.76 -6.74
CA LYS A 52 4.45 20.84 -7.04
C LYS A 52 3.00 20.37 -7.03
N GLU A 53 2.77 19.13 -7.39
CA GLU A 53 1.43 18.53 -7.38
C GLU A 53 0.81 18.54 -5.97
N LEU A 54 1.61 18.31 -4.92
CA LEU A 54 1.14 18.38 -3.54
C LEU A 54 0.79 19.82 -3.12
N GLU A 55 1.51 20.81 -3.65
CA GLU A 55 1.25 22.24 -3.39
C GLU A 55 -0.09 22.69 -3.96
N SER A 56 -0.60 22.05 -5.02
CA SER A 56 -1.93 22.32 -5.59
C SER A 56 -3.07 21.66 -4.81
N LEU A 57 -2.78 20.60 -4.04
CA LEU A 57 -3.77 19.86 -3.25
C LEU A 57 -3.86 20.34 -1.80
N CYS A 58 -2.84 21.01 -1.30
CA CYS A 58 -2.71 21.40 0.10
C CYS A 58 -2.65 22.92 0.27
N VAL A 59 -3.08 23.41 1.43
CA VAL A 59 -2.90 24.82 1.80
C VAL A 59 -1.42 25.13 2.00
N SER A 60 -0.67 24.18 2.56
CA SER A 60 0.78 24.29 2.72
C SER A 60 1.42 22.90 2.68
N VAL A 61 2.68 22.85 2.20
CA VAL A 61 3.49 21.62 2.21
C VAL A 61 4.83 21.95 2.83
N HIS A 62 5.17 21.25 3.91
CA HIS A 62 6.40 21.44 4.66
C HIS A 62 7.28 20.20 4.55
N TYR A 63 8.58 20.39 4.35
CA TYR A 63 9.53 19.30 4.13
C TYR A 63 10.57 19.31 5.23
N TYR A 64 10.80 18.14 5.85
CA TYR A 64 11.75 17.95 6.93
C TYR A 64 12.79 16.91 6.52
N PRO A 65 14.08 17.12 6.82
CA PRO A 65 15.09 16.10 6.53
C PRO A 65 14.89 14.87 7.40
N ARG A 66 15.01 13.71 6.81
CA ARG A 66 15.07 12.45 7.54
C ARG A 66 16.48 12.20 8.04
N HIS A 67 16.64 11.93 9.32
CA HIS A 67 17.93 11.63 9.94
C HIS A 67 18.32 10.17 9.73
N THR A 68 19.27 9.88 8.83
CA THR A 68 19.64 8.52 8.42
C THR A 68 20.98 8.02 8.96
N GLY A 69 21.50 8.63 10.01
CA GLY A 69 22.77 8.26 10.64
C GLY A 69 22.75 6.82 11.19
N LYS A 70 23.77 6.02 10.86
CA LYS A 70 23.89 4.60 11.29
C LYS A 70 23.95 4.44 12.82
N HIS A 71 24.43 5.46 13.56
CA HIS A 71 24.45 5.46 15.03
C HIS A 71 23.05 5.31 15.65
N GLN A 72 21.99 5.70 14.94
CA GLN A 72 20.60 5.58 15.40
C GLN A 72 20.13 4.11 15.48
N LEU A 73 20.81 3.17 14.79
CA LEU A 73 20.49 1.74 14.84
C LEU A 73 20.66 1.16 16.25
N PHE A 74 21.53 1.77 17.08
CA PHE A 74 21.79 1.33 18.46
C PHE A 74 20.85 1.96 19.50
N ASN A 75 19.93 2.82 19.08
CA ASN A 75 18.93 3.42 19.98
C ASN A 75 17.86 2.38 20.38
N SER A 76 17.21 2.60 21.52
CA SER A 76 16.09 1.77 21.99
C SER A 76 14.83 1.96 21.16
N LEU A 77 14.64 3.14 20.55
CA LEU A 77 13.52 3.42 19.65
C LEU A 77 13.75 2.80 18.26
N PRO A 78 12.66 2.47 17.54
CA PRO A 78 12.75 1.99 16.15
C PRO A 78 13.47 3.05 15.28
N TYR A 79 14.40 2.58 14.44
CA TYR A 79 15.12 3.47 13.51
C TYR A 79 14.17 4.25 12.60
N VAL A 80 13.11 3.60 12.11
CA VAL A 80 12.14 4.24 11.22
C VAL A 80 11.36 5.37 11.90
N VAL A 81 11.15 5.30 13.21
CA VAL A 81 10.52 6.36 14.02
C VAL A 81 11.52 7.44 14.34
N LEU A 82 12.66 7.04 14.94
CA LEU A 82 13.69 7.98 15.39
C LEU A 82 14.24 8.85 14.26
N SER A 83 14.36 8.30 13.06
CA SER A 83 14.83 9.01 11.88
C SER A 83 13.90 10.15 11.43
N ARG A 84 12.67 10.21 11.95
CA ARG A 84 11.64 11.21 11.63
C ARG A 84 11.36 12.18 12.78
N ARG A 85 12.36 12.50 13.58
CA ARG A 85 12.28 13.55 14.58
C ARG A 85 12.62 14.90 13.96
N SER A 86 11.86 15.96 14.29
CA SER A 86 12.13 17.33 13.85
C SER A 86 11.41 18.30 14.77
N GLU A 87 12.14 19.12 15.53
CA GLU A 87 11.53 20.16 16.36
C GLU A 87 10.77 21.18 15.51
N ALA A 88 11.28 21.50 14.32
CA ALA A 88 10.57 22.38 13.38
C ALA A 88 9.18 21.86 12.96
N LEU A 89 8.92 20.54 13.01
CA LEU A 89 7.58 19.98 12.83
C LEU A 89 6.70 20.41 14.01
N VAL A 90 7.15 20.21 15.24
CA VAL A 90 6.36 20.54 16.44
C VAL A 90 6.10 22.03 16.53
N GLU A 91 7.10 22.87 16.29
CA GLU A 91 6.95 24.33 16.25
C GLU A 91 5.87 24.78 15.26
N ARG A 92 5.75 24.11 14.10
CA ARG A 92 4.67 24.40 13.15
C ARG A 92 3.32 23.89 13.63
N LEU A 93 3.27 22.67 14.16
CA LEU A 93 2.03 22.13 14.71
C LEU A 93 1.48 23.03 15.84
N LEU A 94 2.33 23.68 16.61
CA LEU A 94 1.94 24.59 17.70
C LEU A 94 1.48 25.97 17.24
N GLN A 95 1.48 26.29 15.94
CA GLN A 95 0.99 27.57 15.42
C GLN A 95 -0.54 27.67 15.42
N ASP A 96 -1.23 26.55 15.58
CA ASP A 96 -2.69 26.45 15.65
C ASP A 96 -3.10 25.23 16.50
N GLU A 97 -4.40 24.95 16.56
CA GLU A 97 -4.98 23.83 17.30
C GLU A 97 -5.71 22.82 16.41
N TYR A 98 -5.42 22.81 15.10
CA TYR A 98 -6.08 21.92 14.17
C TYR A 98 -5.75 20.45 14.45
N PRO A 99 -6.67 19.51 14.12
CA PRO A 99 -6.43 18.07 14.23
C PRO A 99 -5.18 17.62 13.51
N ILE A 100 -4.56 16.53 13.99
CA ILE A 100 -3.35 15.96 13.42
C ILE A 100 -3.59 14.50 13.04
N LEU A 101 -3.31 14.13 11.80
CA LEU A 101 -3.28 12.76 11.31
C LEU A 101 -1.82 12.34 11.08
N PHE A 102 -1.35 11.36 11.87
CA PHE A 102 -0.02 10.76 11.70
C PHE A 102 -0.12 9.55 10.77
N GLU A 103 0.72 9.51 9.73
CA GLU A 103 0.76 8.45 8.73
C GLU A 103 1.74 7.35 9.12
N GLY A 104 1.21 6.20 9.51
CA GLY A 104 1.98 5.05 10.00
C GLY A 104 2.62 5.29 11.36
N LEU A 105 2.96 4.21 12.06
CA LEU A 105 3.73 4.25 13.31
C LEU A 105 5.08 4.98 13.12
N HIS A 106 5.60 5.00 11.89
CA HIS A 106 6.83 5.67 11.50
C HIS A 106 6.86 7.17 11.77
N SER A 107 5.72 7.87 11.70
CA SER A 107 5.60 9.31 11.90
C SER A 107 5.22 9.69 13.34
N CYS A 108 5.02 8.71 14.23
CA CYS A 108 4.47 8.91 15.58
C CYS A 108 5.51 9.29 16.65
N TYR A 109 6.69 9.80 16.27
CA TYR A 109 7.72 10.20 17.25
C TYR A 109 7.17 11.21 18.27
N TYR A 110 6.33 12.17 17.84
CA TYR A 110 5.74 13.21 18.69
C TYR A 110 4.27 12.95 19.07
N LEU A 111 3.72 11.77 18.81
CA LEU A 111 2.31 11.48 19.11
C LEU A 111 1.98 11.67 20.60
N GLY A 112 2.89 11.28 21.49
CA GLY A 112 2.76 11.47 22.95
C GLY A 112 3.42 12.75 23.49
N ASP A 113 3.77 13.72 22.65
CA ASP A 113 4.38 14.97 23.11
C ASP A 113 3.37 15.79 23.90
N HIS A 114 3.72 16.16 25.13
CA HIS A 114 2.84 16.92 26.05
C HIS A 114 2.39 18.26 25.48
N ARG A 115 3.17 18.87 24.59
CA ARG A 115 2.82 20.15 23.92
C ARG A 115 1.63 20.01 22.97
N LEU A 116 1.31 18.78 22.54
CA LEU A 116 0.17 18.47 21.66
C LEU A 116 -1.04 17.93 22.43
N GLN A 117 -1.01 17.95 23.77
CA GLN A 117 -2.14 17.53 24.59
C GLN A 117 -3.38 18.42 24.34
N GLY A 118 -4.58 17.79 24.37
CA GLY A 118 -5.85 18.48 24.09
C GLY A 118 -6.19 18.61 22.61
N ARG A 119 -5.26 18.31 21.69
CA ARG A 119 -5.53 18.28 20.25
C ARG A 119 -6.05 16.91 19.81
N LEU A 120 -6.99 16.91 18.88
CA LEU A 120 -7.46 15.68 18.24
C LEU A 120 -6.32 15.05 17.42
N ARG A 121 -5.91 13.84 17.80
CA ARG A 121 -4.80 13.12 17.17
C ARG A 121 -5.30 11.78 16.61
N LEU A 122 -5.13 11.61 15.31
CA LEU A 122 -5.46 10.38 14.61
C LEU A 122 -4.18 9.72 14.13
N VAL A 123 -4.16 8.39 14.09
CA VAL A 123 -3.05 7.64 13.50
C VAL A 123 -3.59 6.71 12.41
N ARG A 124 -3.07 6.82 11.20
CA ARG A 124 -3.31 5.88 10.10
C ARG A 124 -2.37 4.69 10.24
N ALA A 125 -2.85 3.55 10.67
CA ALA A 125 -2.06 2.33 10.77
C ALA A 125 -2.04 1.61 9.41
N HIS A 126 -0.88 1.62 8.74
CA HIS A 126 -0.70 0.97 7.42
C HIS A 126 -0.54 -0.55 7.55
N ASN A 127 0.02 -1.02 8.66
CA ASN A 127 0.20 -2.42 9.03
C ASN A 127 0.29 -2.54 10.55
N VAL A 128 0.23 -3.75 11.05
CA VAL A 128 0.85 -4.10 12.33
C VAL A 128 2.36 -4.18 12.07
N GLU A 129 3.09 -3.10 12.37
CA GLU A 129 4.46 -2.89 11.87
C GLU A 129 5.45 -3.96 12.35
N HIS A 130 5.34 -4.45 13.58
CA HIS A 130 6.24 -5.48 14.08
C HIS A 130 6.01 -6.84 13.39
N ASP A 131 4.78 -7.15 12.98
CA ASP A 131 4.46 -8.34 12.18
C ASP A 131 5.01 -8.20 10.77
N TYR A 132 4.87 -7.02 10.17
CA TYR A 132 5.43 -6.74 8.85
C TYR A 132 6.96 -6.91 8.83
N TYR A 133 7.67 -6.35 9.82
CA TYR A 133 9.13 -6.52 9.94
C TYR A 133 9.54 -7.96 10.25
N THR A 134 8.72 -8.70 11.00
CA THR A 134 8.93 -10.13 11.24
C THR A 134 8.80 -10.95 9.94
N ALA A 135 7.82 -10.60 9.11
CA ALA A 135 7.66 -11.22 7.79
C ALA A 135 8.84 -10.89 6.85
N LEU A 136 9.31 -9.64 6.85
CA LEU A 136 10.53 -9.26 6.11
C LEU A 136 11.75 -10.06 6.56
N ALA A 137 11.93 -10.26 7.88
CA ALA A 137 13.03 -11.06 8.42
C ALA A 137 12.97 -12.52 7.96
N LYS A 138 11.78 -13.12 7.87
CA LYS A 138 11.59 -14.48 7.38
C LYS A 138 11.93 -14.65 5.89
N ALA A 139 11.64 -13.63 5.09
CA ALA A 139 11.89 -13.64 3.65
C ALA A 139 13.34 -13.23 3.28
N GLU A 140 14.09 -12.63 4.22
CA GLU A 140 15.43 -12.08 3.94
C GLU A 140 16.51 -13.18 4.00
N GLY A 141 17.24 -13.34 2.91
CA GLY A 141 18.33 -14.30 2.79
C GLY A 141 19.66 -13.84 3.43
N ASN A 142 19.89 -12.52 3.53
CA ASN A 142 21.10 -11.97 4.10
C ASN A 142 21.03 -11.94 5.64
N ALA A 143 21.94 -12.62 6.33
CA ALA A 143 21.93 -12.75 7.79
C ALA A 143 21.97 -11.42 8.54
N PHE A 144 22.75 -10.42 8.07
CA PHE A 144 22.83 -9.11 8.71
C PHE A 144 21.52 -8.33 8.57
N ARG A 145 20.92 -8.33 7.37
CA ARG A 145 19.63 -7.67 7.12
C ARG A 145 18.51 -8.37 7.90
N ARG A 146 18.53 -9.70 7.96
CA ARG A 146 17.58 -10.47 8.77
C ARG A 146 17.66 -10.11 10.25
N THR A 147 18.88 -10.03 10.82
CA THR A 147 19.09 -9.61 12.21
C THR A 147 18.58 -8.18 12.45
N TYR A 148 18.83 -7.28 11.51
CA TYR A 148 18.30 -5.90 11.56
C TYR A 148 16.77 -5.92 11.62
N PHE A 149 16.09 -6.65 10.75
CA PHE A 149 14.62 -6.72 10.74
C PHE A 149 14.05 -7.33 12.02
N ILE A 150 14.70 -8.36 12.59
CA ILE A 150 14.29 -8.95 13.87
C ILE A 150 14.39 -7.91 15.01
N ASN A 151 15.49 -7.16 15.05
CA ASN A 151 15.68 -6.14 16.09
C ASN A 151 14.70 -4.98 15.95
N GLU A 152 14.47 -4.50 14.73
CA GLU A 152 13.48 -3.44 14.48
C GLU A 152 12.06 -3.92 14.77
N ALA A 153 11.69 -5.16 14.45
CA ALA A 153 10.40 -5.73 14.84
C ALA A 153 10.16 -5.66 16.34
N ARG A 154 11.17 -6.05 17.14
CA ARG A 154 11.08 -5.97 18.62
C ARG A 154 10.96 -4.55 19.13
N LYS A 155 11.68 -3.61 18.53
CA LYS A 155 11.59 -2.17 18.89
C LYS A 155 10.22 -1.59 18.52
N LEU A 156 9.70 -1.93 17.35
CA LEU A 156 8.38 -1.50 16.89
C LEU A 156 7.28 -2.04 17.82
N GLN A 157 7.36 -3.31 18.23
CA GLN A 157 6.42 -3.89 19.18
C GLN A 157 6.43 -3.17 20.53
N ARG A 158 7.62 -2.78 21.03
CA ARG A 158 7.75 -2.01 22.29
C ARG A 158 7.28 -0.56 22.14
N PHE A 159 7.35 0.01 20.95
CA PHE A 159 6.95 1.37 20.67
C PHE A 159 5.45 1.50 20.35
N GLU A 160 4.81 0.45 19.83
CA GLU A 160 3.41 0.45 19.43
C GLU A 160 2.42 0.96 20.50
N PRO A 161 2.63 0.73 21.82
CA PRO A 161 1.77 1.32 22.87
C PRO A 161 1.63 2.84 22.81
N VAL A 162 2.51 3.57 22.12
CA VAL A 162 2.35 5.02 21.88
C VAL A 162 1.03 5.35 21.18
N LEU A 163 0.44 4.39 20.45
CA LEU A 163 -0.86 4.57 19.80
C LEU A 163 -2.01 4.81 20.79
N SER A 164 -1.83 4.52 22.08
CA SER A 164 -2.80 4.88 23.14
C SER A 164 -2.95 6.39 23.34
N GLU A 165 -1.99 7.19 22.85
CA GLU A 165 -2.03 8.65 22.87
C GLU A 165 -2.88 9.22 21.71
N ALA A 166 -3.31 8.40 20.77
CA ALA A 166 -4.22 8.82 19.71
C ALA A 166 -5.69 8.70 20.15
N ASP A 167 -6.50 9.67 19.72
CA ASP A 167 -7.95 9.61 19.90
C ASP A 167 -8.59 8.53 19.02
N HIS A 168 -8.01 8.32 17.83
CA HIS A 168 -8.46 7.28 16.89
C HIS A 168 -7.28 6.63 16.16
N VAL A 169 -7.30 5.29 16.08
CA VAL A 169 -6.43 4.50 15.20
C VAL A 169 -7.23 4.06 13.98
N LEU A 170 -6.76 4.43 12.78
CA LEU A 170 -7.42 4.15 11.51
C LEU A 170 -6.73 2.97 10.82
N ALA A 171 -7.26 1.77 11.01
CA ALA A 171 -6.72 0.54 10.41
C ALA A 171 -7.09 0.42 8.94
N ILE A 172 -6.17 -0.12 8.12
CA ILE A 172 -6.34 -0.23 6.67
C ILE A 172 -7.09 -1.49 6.24
N SER A 173 -7.10 -2.52 7.08
CA SER A 173 -7.76 -3.80 6.81
C SER A 173 -8.58 -4.27 8.01
N PRO A 174 -9.62 -5.12 7.80
CA PRO A 174 -10.38 -5.71 8.90
C PRO A 174 -9.51 -6.55 9.85
N LYS A 175 -8.44 -7.18 9.35
CA LYS A 175 -7.50 -7.94 10.17
C LYS A 175 -6.72 -7.03 11.11
N ASP A 176 -6.22 -5.90 10.60
CA ASP A 176 -5.51 -4.92 11.41
C ASP A 176 -6.45 -4.21 12.38
N GLU A 177 -7.71 -3.93 11.97
CA GLU A 177 -8.74 -3.40 12.86
C GLU A 177 -8.98 -4.33 14.05
N ALA A 178 -9.15 -5.63 13.80
CA ALA A 178 -9.35 -6.63 14.85
C ALA A 178 -8.16 -6.70 15.82
N TYR A 179 -6.94 -6.64 15.28
CA TYR A 179 -5.72 -6.60 16.08
C TYR A 179 -5.68 -5.35 16.97
N PHE A 180 -5.80 -4.17 16.38
CA PHE A 180 -5.71 -2.90 17.13
C PHE A 180 -6.86 -2.73 18.11
N SER A 181 -8.07 -3.20 17.80
CA SER A 181 -9.23 -3.15 18.69
C SER A 181 -9.04 -3.98 19.97
N GLY A 182 -8.18 -5.00 19.92
CA GLY A 182 -7.77 -5.76 21.12
C GLY A 182 -6.81 -4.98 22.03
N HIS A 183 -6.22 -3.86 21.56
CA HIS A 183 -5.17 -3.15 22.29
C HIS A 183 -5.51 -1.67 22.57
N PHE A 184 -6.34 -1.02 21.73
CA PHE A 184 -6.63 0.40 21.79
C PHE A 184 -8.14 0.68 21.83
N ARG A 185 -8.54 1.78 22.48
CA ARG A 185 -9.95 2.10 22.79
C ARG A 185 -10.78 2.46 21.57
N SER A 186 -10.20 3.18 20.62
CA SER A 186 -10.94 3.69 19.46
C SER A 186 -10.22 3.36 18.17
N VAL A 187 -10.66 2.28 17.56
CA VAL A 187 -10.15 1.81 16.28
C VAL A 187 -11.25 1.87 15.24
N LYS A 188 -10.93 2.32 14.02
CA LYS A 188 -11.86 2.40 12.90
C LYS A 188 -11.21 1.77 11.67
N HIS A 189 -11.96 0.90 10.99
CA HIS A 189 -11.55 0.43 9.68
C HIS A 189 -11.87 1.51 8.63
N ILE A 190 -10.82 2.00 7.99
CA ILE A 190 -10.92 2.88 6.82
C ILE A 190 -10.05 2.24 5.74
N PRO A 191 -10.64 1.69 4.67
CA PRO A 191 -9.91 1.04 3.59
C PRO A 191 -8.83 1.92 2.96
N ALA A 192 -7.92 1.30 2.20
CA ALA A 192 -6.84 2.01 1.53
C ALA A 192 -7.37 2.98 0.47
N PHE A 193 -6.74 4.15 0.40
CA PHE A 193 -6.91 5.08 -0.72
C PHE A 193 -6.05 4.63 -1.90
N HIS A 194 -6.55 4.85 -3.13
CA HIS A 194 -5.94 4.32 -4.36
C HIS A 194 -6.23 5.20 -5.58
N ALA A 195 -5.56 4.88 -6.71
CA ALA A 195 -5.59 5.71 -7.93
C ALA A 195 -6.91 5.67 -8.72
N CYS A 196 -7.86 4.80 -8.37
CA CYS A 196 -9.03 4.54 -9.20
C CYS A 196 -10.29 5.15 -8.58
N ASP A 197 -11.09 5.85 -9.37
CA ASP A 197 -12.34 6.45 -8.92
C ASP A 197 -13.57 5.62 -9.32
N LYS A 198 -13.48 4.88 -10.43
CA LYS A 198 -14.56 4.01 -10.94
C LYS A 198 -14.00 2.77 -11.63
N VAL A 199 -14.83 1.74 -11.74
CA VAL A 199 -14.48 0.53 -12.48
C VAL A 199 -14.55 0.81 -13.98
N GLU A 200 -13.42 0.63 -14.69
CA GLU A 200 -13.28 0.83 -16.13
C GLU A 200 -12.54 -0.36 -16.74
N VAL A 201 -13.31 -1.38 -17.12
CA VAL A 201 -12.76 -2.58 -17.77
C VAL A 201 -12.76 -2.37 -19.30
N PRO A 202 -11.61 -2.53 -19.99
CA PRO A 202 -11.56 -2.38 -21.43
C PRO A 202 -12.36 -3.46 -22.15
N ASP A 203 -13.02 -3.06 -23.23
CA ASP A 203 -13.67 -4.01 -24.14
C ASP A 203 -12.66 -4.86 -24.91
N GLY A 204 -13.19 -5.91 -25.57
CA GLY A 204 -12.43 -6.80 -26.44
C GLY A 204 -11.60 -7.84 -25.69
N LEU A 205 -10.71 -8.47 -26.46
CA LEU A 205 -9.85 -9.57 -25.99
C LEU A 205 -8.38 -9.18 -26.06
N SER A 206 -7.59 -9.90 -25.30
CA SER A 206 -6.13 -9.86 -25.34
C SER A 206 -5.57 -11.28 -25.19
N ASP A 207 -4.30 -11.47 -25.48
CA ASP A 207 -3.65 -12.77 -25.59
C ASP A 207 -2.57 -13.03 -24.53
N PHE A 208 -2.38 -12.09 -23.58
CA PHE A 208 -1.34 -12.21 -22.57
C PHE A 208 -1.85 -12.07 -21.13
N ALA A 209 -1.10 -12.68 -20.23
CA ALA A 209 -1.24 -12.52 -18.79
C ALA A 209 -0.20 -11.52 -18.27
N PHE A 210 -0.53 -10.81 -17.18
CA PHE A 210 0.33 -9.78 -16.60
C PHE A 210 0.53 -9.97 -15.09
N TYR A 211 1.77 -9.79 -14.65
CA TYR A 211 2.15 -9.67 -13.23
C TYR A 211 2.98 -8.43 -13.01
N HIS A 212 2.73 -7.70 -11.94
CA HIS A 212 3.58 -6.57 -11.55
C HIS A 212 3.85 -6.50 -10.04
N GLY A 213 5.00 -5.90 -9.69
CA GLY A 213 5.39 -5.66 -8.30
C GLY A 213 6.79 -5.06 -8.20
N ALA A 214 7.12 -4.51 -7.03
CA ALA A 214 8.48 -4.08 -6.73
C ALA A 214 9.37 -5.34 -6.57
N LEU A 215 10.02 -5.79 -7.65
CA LEU A 215 10.79 -7.05 -7.70
C LEU A 215 12.02 -7.05 -6.79
N GLY A 216 12.49 -5.88 -6.37
CA GLY A 216 13.50 -5.76 -5.31
C GLY A 216 13.02 -6.17 -3.91
N VAL A 217 11.71 -6.37 -3.73
CA VAL A 217 11.12 -6.94 -2.51
C VAL A 217 11.02 -8.45 -2.67
N ALA A 218 11.61 -9.21 -1.75
CA ALA A 218 11.74 -10.67 -1.83
C ALA A 218 10.40 -11.38 -2.09
N GLU A 219 9.31 -10.93 -1.48
CA GLU A 219 7.95 -11.46 -1.69
C GLU A 219 7.52 -11.38 -3.16
N ASN A 220 7.73 -10.25 -3.81
CA ASN A 220 7.31 -10.06 -5.20
C ASN A 220 8.22 -10.83 -6.17
N ASP A 221 9.52 -10.91 -5.88
CA ASP A 221 10.46 -11.71 -6.67
C ASP A 221 10.14 -13.21 -6.57
N GLN A 222 9.82 -13.71 -5.37
CA GLN A 222 9.36 -15.10 -5.16
C GLN A 222 8.05 -15.39 -5.90
N ALA A 223 7.10 -14.46 -5.89
CA ALA A 223 5.85 -14.59 -6.63
C ALA A 223 6.10 -14.65 -8.14
N ALA A 224 6.99 -13.82 -8.67
CA ALA A 224 7.39 -13.86 -10.08
C ALA A 224 8.09 -15.17 -10.43
N LEU A 225 9.04 -15.64 -9.60
CA LEU A 225 9.70 -16.94 -9.77
C LEU A 225 8.70 -18.11 -9.76
N TYR A 226 7.72 -18.09 -8.85
CA TYR A 226 6.65 -19.08 -8.80
C TYR A 226 5.84 -19.10 -10.12
N LEU A 227 5.47 -17.92 -10.63
CA LEU A 227 4.78 -17.84 -11.92
C LEU A 227 5.59 -18.44 -13.04
N VAL A 228 6.87 -18.07 -13.17
CA VAL A 228 7.76 -18.57 -14.25
C VAL A 228 7.95 -20.08 -14.15
N ARG A 229 8.29 -20.59 -12.94
CA ARG A 229 8.70 -21.98 -12.74
C ARG A 229 7.55 -22.98 -12.65
N LYS A 230 6.40 -22.54 -12.15
CA LYS A 230 5.29 -23.44 -11.79
C LYS A 230 4.04 -23.20 -12.64
N VAL A 231 3.62 -21.96 -12.80
CA VAL A 231 2.34 -21.64 -13.45
C VAL A 231 2.50 -21.53 -14.98
N PHE A 232 3.50 -20.81 -15.48
CA PHE A 232 3.69 -20.55 -16.91
C PHE A 232 4.68 -21.48 -17.59
N LYS A 233 5.29 -22.42 -16.86
CA LYS A 233 6.13 -23.46 -17.46
C LYS A 233 5.31 -24.27 -18.48
N ASP A 234 5.75 -24.26 -19.73
CA ASP A 234 5.09 -24.98 -20.84
C ASP A 234 3.61 -24.59 -21.08
N LEU A 235 3.16 -23.43 -20.58
CA LEU A 235 1.82 -22.92 -20.84
C LEU A 235 1.83 -22.13 -22.17
N PRO A 236 0.88 -22.37 -23.12
CA PRO A 236 0.83 -21.63 -24.38
C PRO A 236 0.16 -20.24 -24.23
N VAL A 237 0.54 -19.52 -23.18
CA VAL A 237 0.05 -18.16 -22.88
C VAL A 237 1.27 -17.29 -22.55
N LYS A 238 1.34 -16.12 -23.17
CA LYS A 238 2.40 -15.15 -22.88
C LYS A 238 2.19 -14.55 -21.49
N LEU A 239 3.28 -14.48 -20.68
CA LEU A 239 3.33 -13.74 -19.44
C LEU A 239 4.24 -12.53 -19.59
N VAL A 240 3.75 -11.35 -19.25
CA VAL A 240 4.55 -10.13 -19.07
C VAL A 240 4.71 -9.88 -17.57
N ILE A 241 5.96 -9.75 -17.12
CA ILE A 241 6.31 -9.40 -15.73
C ILE A 241 6.89 -7.99 -15.74
N ALA A 242 6.37 -7.11 -14.87
CA ALA A 242 6.88 -5.75 -14.73
C ALA A 242 7.29 -5.42 -13.29
N GLY A 243 8.40 -4.70 -13.16
CA GLY A 243 8.88 -4.23 -11.86
C GLY A 243 10.32 -3.72 -11.90
N SER A 244 10.81 -3.27 -10.75
CA SER A 244 12.18 -2.77 -10.64
C SER A 244 13.03 -3.70 -9.78
N PHE A 245 14.33 -3.78 -10.08
CA PHE A 245 15.33 -4.53 -9.30
C PHE A 245 15.06 -6.05 -9.25
N ALA A 246 14.68 -6.67 -10.37
CA ALA A 246 14.54 -8.12 -10.50
C ALA A 246 15.85 -8.83 -10.11
N SER A 247 15.72 -9.94 -9.37
CA SER A 247 16.87 -10.74 -8.95
C SER A 247 17.61 -11.36 -10.16
N GLY A 248 18.89 -11.64 -10.02
CA GLY A 248 19.65 -12.37 -11.03
C GLY A 248 19.10 -13.78 -11.27
N GLU A 249 18.44 -14.38 -10.27
CA GLU A 249 17.77 -15.67 -10.41
C GLU A 249 16.54 -15.55 -11.31
N LEU A 250 15.66 -14.57 -11.04
CA LEU A 250 14.46 -14.32 -11.83
C LEU A 250 14.82 -14.05 -13.30
N LYS A 251 15.84 -13.21 -13.56
CA LYS A 251 16.31 -12.92 -14.92
C LYS A 251 16.79 -14.18 -15.66
N ARG A 252 17.53 -15.07 -14.98
CA ARG A 252 17.97 -16.35 -15.56
C ARG A 252 16.80 -17.28 -15.90
N GLU A 253 15.80 -17.36 -15.04
CA GLU A 253 14.64 -18.20 -15.30
C GLU A 253 13.79 -17.65 -16.46
N ILE A 254 13.59 -16.34 -16.53
CA ILE A 254 12.88 -15.69 -17.65
C ILE A 254 13.63 -15.91 -18.96
N ALA A 255 14.96 -15.80 -18.98
CA ALA A 255 15.77 -16.04 -20.19
C ALA A 255 15.64 -17.46 -20.75
N ARG A 256 15.25 -18.44 -19.91
CA ARG A 256 15.01 -19.83 -20.32
C ARG A 256 13.57 -20.08 -20.79
N ALA A 257 12.65 -19.20 -20.41
CA ALA A 257 11.23 -19.34 -20.72
C ALA A 257 10.90 -18.66 -22.06
N LYS A 258 10.31 -19.41 -23.01
CA LYS A 258 9.98 -18.87 -24.35
C LYS A 258 8.77 -17.94 -24.36
N ASN A 259 7.92 -18.04 -23.35
CA ASN A 259 6.64 -17.35 -23.23
C ASN A 259 6.59 -16.28 -22.13
N VAL A 260 7.75 -15.89 -21.57
CA VAL A 260 7.81 -14.89 -20.49
C VAL A 260 8.67 -13.70 -20.91
N GLU A 261 8.15 -12.50 -20.73
CA GLU A 261 8.81 -11.22 -21.01
C GLU A 261 8.99 -10.42 -19.72
N LEU A 262 10.18 -9.88 -19.47
CA LEU A 262 10.45 -8.96 -18.34
C LEU A 262 10.53 -7.52 -18.84
N ARG A 263 9.77 -6.63 -18.19
CA ARG A 263 9.83 -5.18 -18.37
C ARG A 263 10.31 -4.50 -17.09
N GLU A 264 11.62 -4.24 -17.02
CA GLU A 264 12.21 -3.59 -15.86
C GLU A 264 12.12 -2.06 -15.93
N ASN A 265 11.97 -1.45 -14.75
CA ASN A 265 12.08 0.00 -14.52
C ASN A 265 11.13 0.84 -15.37
N ILE A 266 9.98 0.30 -15.73
CA ILE A 266 8.92 1.05 -16.40
C ILE A 266 8.16 1.94 -15.41
N GLY A 267 7.62 3.05 -15.90
CA GLY A 267 6.84 4.00 -15.07
C GLY A 267 5.47 3.47 -14.66
N THR A 268 4.86 4.14 -13.69
CA THR A 268 3.53 3.79 -13.16
C THR A 268 2.45 3.80 -14.25
N GLU A 269 2.47 4.76 -15.16
CA GLU A 269 1.51 4.85 -16.27
C GLU A 269 1.58 3.63 -17.19
N GLU A 270 2.80 3.16 -17.48
CA GLU A 270 3.00 1.97 -18.30
C GLU A 270 2.50 0.70 -17.58
N ILE A 271 2.70 0.60 -16.25
CA ILE A 271 2.12 -0.48 -15.44
C ILE A 271 0.60 -0.46 -15.53
N HIS A 272 -0.03 0.71 -15.36
CA HIS A 272 -1.48 0.86 -15.47
C HIS A 272 -1.98 0.49 -16.88
N ARG A 273 -1.24 0.88 -17.92
CA ARG A 273 -1.56 0.51 -19.29
C ARG A 273 -1.51 -1.02 -19.49
N LEU A 274 -0.49 -1.69 -18.97
CA LEU A 274 -0.36 -3.15 -19.06
C LEU A 274 -1.45 -3.90 -18.27
N VAL A 275 -1.83 -3.42 -17.07
CA VAL A 275 -2.95 -3.96 -16.30
C VAL A 275 -4.25 -3.94 -17.13
N ARG A 276 -4.51 -2.80 -17.80
CA ARG A 276 -5.72 -2.65 -18.66
C ARG A 276 -5.64 -3.50 -19.91
N GLN A 277 -4.48 -3.62 -20.53
CA GLN A 277 -4.28 -4.36 -21.77
C GLN A 277 -4.28 -5.87 -21.56
N ALA A 278 -3.81 -6.37 -20.43
CA ALA A 278 -3.75 -7.81 -20.16
C ALA A 278 -5.14 -8.45 -20.19
N GLN A 279 -5.20 -9.68 -20.69
CA GLN A 279 -6.40 -10.50 -20.58
C GLN A 279 -6.59 -10.98 -19.14
N VAL A 280 -5.49 -11.38 -18.50
CA VAL A 280 -5.51 -11.89 -17.13
C VAL A 280 -4.43 -11.22 -16.32
N ASN A 281 -4.79 -10.56 -15.24
CA ASN A 281 -3.85 -10.11 -14.23
C ASN A 281 -3.65 -11.24 -13.21
N VAL A 282 -2.43 -11.76 -13.08
CA VAL A 282 -2.13 -12.92 -12.23
C VAL A 282 -1.34 -12.45 -11.02
N LEU A 283 -1.94 -12.55 -9.84
CA LEU A 283 -1.44 -11.91 -8.62
C LEU A 283 -1.26 -12.91 -7.45
N PRO A 284 -0.31 -13.87 -7.52
CA PRO A 284 -0.01 -14.67 -6.35
C PRO A 284 0.76 -13.84 -5.31
N THR A 285 0.56 -14.15 -4.04
CA THR A 285 1.38 -13.67 -2.92
C THR A 285 1.53 -14.76 -1.88
N PHE A 286 2.61 -14.72 -1.10
CA PHE A 286 2.88 -15.67 -0.03
C PHE A 286 2.86 -15.00 1.35
N GLN A 287 2.42 -13.75 1.41
CA GLN A 287 2.22 -12.98 2.64
C GLN A 287 0.81 -12.40 2.68
N ALA A 288 0.06 -12.76 3.72
CA ALA A 288 -1.30 -12.25 3.98
C ALA A 288 -1.25 -10.99 4.86
N THR A 289 -0.42 -9.98 4.50
CA THR A 289 -0.32 -8.72 5.25
C THR A 289 -0.90 -7.55 4.47
N GLY A 290 -1.80 -6.80 5.10
CA GLY A 290 -2.45 -5.61 4.56
C GLY A 290 -3.22 -5.82 3.25
N ILE A 291 -3.87 -4.79 2.73
CA ILE A 291 -4.51 -4.82 1.41
C ILE A 291 -3.46 -4.55 0.35
N LYS A 292 -3.39 -5.46 -0.61
CA LYS A 292 -2.50 -5.31 -1.75
C LYS A 292 -3.12 -4.34 -2.77
N LEU A 293 -2.65 -3.10 -2.84
CA LEU A 293 -3.16 -2.08 -3.77
C LEU A 293 -3.12 -2.51 -5.23
N LYS A 294 -2.19 -3.43 -5.60
CA LYS A 294 -2.18 -4.04 -6.94
C LYS A 294 -3.45 -4.84 -7.23
N LEU A 295 -4.07 -5.47 -6.22
CA LEU A 295 -5.34 -6.15 -6.38
C LEU A 295 -6.46 -5.17 -6.71
N LEU A 296 -6.55 -4.06 -5.97
CA LEU A 296 -7.54 -3.01 -6.26
C LEU A 296 -7.35 -2.46 -7.66
N LEU A 297 -6.13 -2.10 -8.06
CA LEU A 297 -5.84 -1.61 -9.41
C LEU A 297 -6.34 -2.58 -10.48
N CYS A 298 -6.05 -3.88 -10.34
CA CYS A 298 -6.48 -4.89 -11.29
C CYS A 298 -8.00 -5.13 -11.28
N LEU A 299 -8.66 -5.00 -10.13
CA LEU A 299 -10.11 -5.10 -10.03
C LEU A 299 -10.83 -3.88 -10.61
N TYR A 300 -10.26 -2.69 -10.47
CA TYR A 300 -10.84 -1.47 -11.06
C TYR A 300 -10.66 -1.40 -12.57
N THR A 301 -9.52 -1.89 -13.11
CA THR A 301 -9.14 -1.56 -14.49
C THR A 301 -8.81 -2.77 -15.38
N GLY A 302 -8.63 -3.96 -14.80
CA GLY A 302 -8.28 -5.19 -15.54
C GLY A 302 -9.50 -6.05 -15.90
N ARG A 303 -9.34 -6.92 -16.90
CA ARG A 303 -10.40 -7.85 -17.34
C ARG A 303 -10.63 -8.96 -16.34
N HIS A 304 -9.69 -9.89 -16.23
CA HIS A 304 -9.76 -11.01 -15.29
C HIS A 304 -8.64 -10.91 -14.26
N VAL A 305 -8.93 -11.35 -13.04
CA VAL A 305 -7.94 -11.42 -11.95
C VAL A 305 -7.87 -12.85 -11.44
N VAL A 306 -6.69 -13.46 -11.57
CA VAL A 306 -6.39 -14.78 -11.00
C VAL A 306 -5.41 -14.58 -9.86
N CYS A 307 -5.71 -15.08 -8.68
CA CYS A 307 -4.86 -14.94 -7.50
C CYS A 307 -4.93 -16.17 -6.58
N ASN A 308 -4.19 -16.15 -5.49
CA ASN A 308 -4.29 -17.18 -4.45
C ASN A 308 -4.97 -16.62 -3.18
N THR A 309 -5.35 -17.52 -2.27
CA THR A 309 -6.04 -17.18 -1.01
C THR A 309 -5.34 -16.07 -0.22
N PRO A 310 -4.00 -16.06 -0.02
CA PRO A 310 -3.33 -14.99 0.72
C PRO A 310 -3.45 -13.59 0.08
N MET A 311 -3.74 -13.49 -1.24
CA MET A 311 -3.95 -12.20 -1.90
C MET A 311 -5.28 -11.55 -1.50
N VAL A 312 -6.31 -12.34 -1.27
CA VAL A 312 -7.68 -11.87 -0.96
C VAL A 312 -8.05 -12.03 0.51
N GLU A 313 -7.21 -12.68 1.31
CA GLU A 313 -7.46 -12.92 2.73
C GLU A 313 -7.72 -11.60 3.48
N GLY A 314 -8.84 -11.53 4.18
CA GLY A 314 -9.24 -10.36 4.97
C GLY A 314 -9.67 -9.12 4.15
N THR A 315 -9.74 -9.22 2.80
CA THR A 315 -10.11 -8.07 1.95
C THR A 315 -11.61 -8.01 1.64
N GLY A 316 -12.33 -9.14 1.74
CA GLY A 316 -13.72 -9.26 1.28
C GLY A 316 -13.87 -9.21 -0.26
N LEU A 317 -12.77 -9.43 -1.02
CA LEU A 317 -12.76 -9.32 -2.50
C LEU A 317 -12.63 -10.66 -3.22
N ALA A 318 -12.70 -11.79 -2.49
CA ALA A 318 -12.52 -13.12 -3.07
C ALA A 318 -13.54 -13.43 -4.18
N GLU A 319 -14.79 -13.00 -3.99
CA GLU A 319 -15.88 -13.19 -4.98
C GLU A 319 -15.66 -12.46 -6.32
N LEU A 320 -14.74 -11.46 -6.35
CA LEU A 320 -14.40 -10.70 -7.55
C LEU A 320 -13.21 -11.28 -8.31
N CYS A 321 -12.62 -12.38 -7.80
CA CYS A 321 -11.40 -12.98 -8.32
C CYS A 321 -11.59 -14.47 -8.63
N HIS A 322 -10.75 -14.99 -9.51
CA HIS A 322 -10.54 -16.44 -9.64
C HIS A 322 -9.46 -16.84 -8.63
N VAL A 323 -9.86 -17.44 -7.51
CA VAL A 323 -8.96 -17.76 -6.39
C VAL A 323 -8.52 -19.22 -6.45
N HIS A 324 -7.21 -19.47 -6.56
CA HIS A 324 -6.63 -20.80 -6.67
C HIS A 324 -5.27 -20.87 -5.96
N ASP A 325 -5.02 -21.90 -5.17
CA ASP A 325 -3.78 -22.07 -4.40
C ASP A 325 -2.78 -23.02 -5.07
N SER A 326 -3.22 -23.88 -6.00
CA SER A 326 -2.30 -24.76 -6.74
C SER A 326 -1.90 -24.18 -8.10
N PRO A 327 -0.68 -24.44 -8.58
CA PRO A 327 -0.24 -24.03 -9.91
C PRO A 327 -1.17 -24.58 -11.02
N GLU A 328 -1.64 -25.81 -10.90
CA GLU A 328 -2.49 -26.51 -11.87
C GLU A 328 -3.85 -25.82 -12.00
N ALA A 329 -4.48 -25.48 -10.87
CA ALA A 329 -5.75 -24.77 -10.85
C ALA A 329 -5.60 -23.34 -11.40
N MET A 330 -4.50 -22.63 -11.08
CA MET A 330 -4.19 -21.33 -11.68
C MET A 330 -4.03 -21.44 -13.20
N ARG A 331 -3.28 -22.45 -13.71
CA ARG A 331 -3.11 -22.69 -15.16
C ARG A 331 -4.44 -22.89 -15.86
N THR A 332 -5.29 -23.76 -15.33
CA THR A 332 -6.63 -24.03 -15.87
C THR A 332 -7.47 -22.76 -15.92
N SER A 333 -7.45 -21.97 -14.86
CA SER A 333 -8.18 -20.70 -14.78
C SER A 333 -7.66 -19.67 -15.79
N ILE A 334 -6.32 -19.50 -15.92
CA ILE A 334 -5.70 -18.61 -16.89
C ILE A 334 -6.13 -18.99 -18.31
N ILE A 335 -6.00 -20.27 -18.68
CA ILE A 335 -6.43 -20.78 -20.01
C ILE A 335 -7.91 -20.48 -20.24
N SER A 336 -8.75 -20.69 -19.23
CA SER A 336 -10.20 -20.46 -19.35
C SER A 336 -10.56 -18.97 -19.52
N CYS A 337 -9.72 -18.05 -19.05
CA CYS A 337 -9.92 -16.61 -19.18
C CYS A 337 -9.38 -16.05 -20.50
N ILE A 338 -8.34 -16.68 -21.07
CA ILE A 338 -7.82 -16.31 -22.40
C ILE A 338 -8.94 -16.59 -23.43
N GLY A 339 -9.23 -15.62 -24.28
CA GLY A 339 -10.28 -15.74 -25.28
C GLY A 339 -11.71 -15.53 -24.78
N LYS A 340 -11.90 -15.19 -23.49
CA LYS A 340 -13.23 -14.84 -22.97
C LYS A 340 -13.27 -13.35 -22.60
N PRO A 341 -14.25 -12.58 -23.09
CA PRO A 341 -14.44 -11.20 -22.67
C PRO A 341 -14.79 -11.15 -21.16
N ALA A 342 -14.53 -10.01 -20.54
CA ALA A 342 -15.02 -9.78 -19.20
C ALA A 342 -16.55 -9.78 -19.17
N ASN A 343 -17.15 -10.51 -18.22
CA ASN A 343 -18.60 -10.63 -18.12
C ASN A 343 -19.22 -9.34 -17.56
N GLY A 344 -20.22 -8.78 -18.23
CA GLY A 344 -20.92 -7.56 -17.81
C GLY A 344 -21.48 -7.65 -16.38
N GLN A 345 -22.13 -8.76 -16.01
CA GLN A 345 -22.63 -8.96 -14.64
C GLN A 345 -21.50 -8.97 -13.59
N ALA A 346 -20.34 -9.58 -13.92
CA ALA A 346 -19.18 -9.56 -13.05
C ALA A 346 -18.59 -8.16 -12.90
N ILE A 347 -18.63 -7.33 -13.97
CA ILE A 347 -18.20 -5.93 -13.93
C ILE A 347 -19.14 -5.09 -13.05
N GLU A 348 -20.45 -5.28 -13.17
CA GLU A 348 -21.46 -4.60 -12.34
C GLU A 348 -21.31 -4.97 -10.86
N LEU A 349 -21.15 -6.26 -10.55
CA LEU A 349 -20.86 -6.72 -9.19
C LEU A 349 -19.60 -6.07 -8.65
N ARG A 350 -18.53 -6.04 -9.44
CA ARG A 350 -17.25 -5.43 -9.12
C ARG A 350 -17.41 -3.92 -8.82
N ALA A 351 -18.13 -3.19 -9.67
CA ALA A 351 -18.40 -1.78 -9.50
C ALA A 351 -19.15 -1.50 -8.19
N ARG A 352 -20.20 -2.27 -7.90
CA ARG A 352 -20.98 -2.14 -6.67
C ARG A 352 -20.15 -2.40 -5.42
N VAL A 353 -19.42 -3.52 -5.37
CA VAL A 353 -18.63 -3.92 -4.19
C VAL A 353 -17.48 -2.93 -3.94
N LEU A 354 -16.79 -2.50 -5.01
CA LEU A 354 -15.68 -1.57 -4.88
C LEU A 354 -16.14 -0.16 -4.50
N GLU A 355 -17.25 0.34 -5.05
CA GLU A 355 -17.82 1.62 -4.65
C GLU A 355 -18.31 1.59 -3.19
N GLU A 356 -18.92 0.50 -2.76
CA GLU A 356 -19.40 0.35 -1.39
C GLU A 356 -18.27 0.30 -0.37
N ARG A 357 -17.18 -0.43 -0.67
CA ARG A 357 -16.15 -0.80 0.32
C ARG A 357 -14.83 -0.05 0.16
N PHE A 358 -14.51 0.48 -1.03
CA PHE A 358 -13.19 1.05 -1.33
C PHE A 358 -13.25 2.44 -1.98
N SER A 359 -14.40 3.11 -1.97
CA SER A 359 -14.52 4.47 -2.50
C SER A 359 -13.65 5.46 -1.72
N ASN A 360 -12.70 6.13 -2.40
CA ASN A 360 -11.87 7.18 -1.81
C ASN A 360 -12.70 8.27 -1.16
N ARG A 361 -13.81 8.67 -1.80
CA ARG A 361 -14.71 9.68 -1.27
C ARG A 361 -15.34 9.26 0.04
N ARG A 362 -15.91 8.04 0.12
CA ARG A 362 -16.52 7.51 1.36
C ARG A 362 -15.49 7.36 2.48
N ASN A 363 -14.28 6.93 2.15
CA ASN A 363 -13.17 6.82 3.10
C ASN A 363 -12.79 8.20 3.64
N ALA A 364 -12.68 9.22 2.79
CA ALA A 364 -12.42 10.59 3.20
C ALA A 364 -13.56 11.18 4.05
N GLU A 365 -14.84 10.95 3.68
CA GLU A 365 -16.00 11.35 4.47
C GLU A 365 -16.00 10.70 5.87
N ALA A 366 -15.51 9.45 5.99
CA ALA A 366 -15.36 8.78 7.28
C ALA A 366 -14.31 9.47 8.14
N ILE A 367 -13.18 9.90 7.57
CA ILE A 367 -12.18 10.71 8.30
C ILE A 367 -12.78 12.06 8.71
N VAL A 368 -13.45 12.77 7.80
CA VAL A 368 -14.07 14.08 8.07
C VAL A 368 -15.06 14.02 9.24
N ARG A 369 -15.79 12.92 9.37
CA ARG A 369 -16.70 12.73 10.54
C ARG A 369 -15.97 12.60 11.86
N LEU A 370 -14.73 12.14 11.87
CA LEU A 370 -13.90 12.04 13.08
C LEU A 370 -13.23 13.38 13.46
N LEU A 371 -13.21 14.37 12.54
CA LEU A 371 -12.64 15.69 12.80
C LEU A 371 -13.64 16.65 13.48
N ARG A 372 -14.85 16.18 13.74
CA ARG A 372 -15.92 16.94 14.40
C ARG A 372 -16.03 16.58 15.86
#